data_98b1d52d489cdd2f0e8fd1213ccc567e
#
_entry.id   98b1d52d489cdd2f0e8fd1213ccc567e
#
_cell.length_a   1.000
_cell.length_b   1.000
_cell.length_c   1.000
_cell.angle_alpha   90.00
_cell.angle_beta   90.00
_cell.angle_gamma   90.00
#
_symmetry.space_group_name_H-M   'P 1'
#
loop_
_entity.id
_entity.type
_entity.pdbx_description
1 polymer ?
#
loop_
_entity_poly.entity_id
_entity_poly.type
_entity_poly.pdbx_seq_one_letter_code
_entity_poly.pdbx_strand_id
1 'polypeptide(L)'
;MWDKTGLAEFAQGLHDLGWELVSTGQTHAALTNAGIPAISVADVTGFPEILGGRVKTLHPVIHAGILARRDVPGDLSALAEHGIVAVDLVVTNLYPFVSTISGNGAPPVVDGHLSDAIREAVEQIDIGGPAMTRAAAKNFALVAVVTDPRDYPGTLDHLRAGTLGVAERVRLAQAAFSHTAQYDAYVAAYFSAMAGQKFPDAVSLPLTRASSLTYGENPHQSAALYRLADPRLTGPGLADLVHLSGDDPSYNNLLDLDCAYAIVADFTGVAVSIVKHNNPCGVGVGSSPAEAYRRAYAGDPLSAFGGVVACNRIVDGDMARAMSGVLYWVLVAPGYTDEALRILGRRQTRVFSLPVPSTAGMLSAFDWQYRPVTGGFLAQSHDTINADEVTFTAASARKLTDAEENDLRMAWRIVKPVSYTHLTLPTKRIV
;
A
#
# COMPACT_ATOMS: atom_id res chain seq x y z
N MET A 1 -2.66 18.50 -13.97
CA MET A 1 -2.41 18.02 -12.59
C MET A 1 -3.71 17.93 -11.85
N TRP A 2 -3.91 16.84 -11.12
CA TRP A 2 -5.08 16.65 -10.24
C TRP A 2 -4.83 17.23 -8.84
N ASP A 3 -3.86 16.70 -8.13
CA ASP A 3 -3.45 17.21 -6.83
C ASP A 3 -2.67 18.52 -7.00
N LYS A 4 -3.18 19.58 -6.39
CA LYS A 4 -2.62 20.93 -6.44
C LYS A 4 -2.05 21.38 -5.09
N THR A 5 -1.85 20.44 -4.17
CA THR A 5 -1.24 20.70 -2.86
C THR A 5 0.15 21.33 -3.06
N GLY A 6 0.41 22.47 -2.45
CA GLY A 6 1.67 23.21 -2.55
C GLY A 6 2.02 23.77 -3.94
N LEU A 7 1.12 23.61 -4.95
CA LEU A 7 1.42 24.03 -6.32
C LEU A 7 1.64 25.54 -6.44
N ALA A 8 0.82 26.34 -5.78
CA ALA A 8 0.92 27.80 -5.89
C ALA A 8 2.26 28.30 -5.33
N GLU A 9 2.69 27.80 -4.17
CA GLU A 9 3.97 28.15 -3.56
C GLU A 9 5.14 27.71 -4.43
N PHE A 10 5.08 26.52 -4.98
CA PHE A 10 6.11 25.98 -5.88
C PHE A 10 6.20 26.80 -7.18
N ALA A 11 5.06 27.07 -7.80
CA ALA A 11 4.98 27.87 -9.03
C ALA A 11 5.44 29.33 -8.81
N GLN A 12 5.09 29.95 -7.69
CA GLN A 12 5.58 31.27 -7.33
C GLN A 12 7.11 31.25 -7.18
N GLY A 13 7.66 30.23 -6.50
CA GLY A 13 9.11 30.10 -6.37
C GLY A 13 9.84 29.92 -7.70
N LEU A 14 9.25 29.21 -8.66
CA LEU A 14 9.79 29.10 -10.03
C LEU A 14 9.72 30.44 -10.76
N HIS A 15 8.59 31.17 -10.66
CA HIS A 15 8.42 32.48 -11.26
C HIS A 15 9.45 33.48 -10.71
N ASP A 16 9.68 33.49 -9.41
CA ASP A 16 10.66 34.36 -8.74
C ASP A 16 12.10 34.06 -9.19
N LEU A 17 12.37 32.84 -9.64
CA LEU A 17 13.63 32.43 -10.28
C LEU A 17 13.69 32.78 -11.77
N GLY A 18 12.67 33.43 -12.32
CA GLY A 18 12.61 33.86 -13.73
C GLY A 18 12.17 32.75 -14.70
N TRP A 19 11.52 31.69 -14.18
CA TRP A 19 11.02 30.62 -15.05
C TRP A 19 9.69 31.00 -15.68
N GLU A 20 9.53 30.67 -16.95
CA GLU A 20 8.26 30.75 -17.66
C GLU A 20 7.43 29.49 -17.38
N LEU A 21 6.15 29.67 -17.05
CA LEU A 21 5.25 28.59 -16.69
C LEU A 21 4.24 28.35 -17.82
N VAL A 22 4.14 27.11 -18.27
CA VAL A 22 3.17 26.68 -19.29
C VAL A 22 2.21 25.67 -18.67
N SER A 23 0.89 25.87 -18.82
CA SER A 23 -0.10 25.01 -18.20
C SER A 23 -1.40 24.90 -18.99
N THR A 24 -2.26 23.95 -18.64
CA THR A 24 -3.56 23.73 -19.30
C THR A 24 -4.71 23.68 -18.29
N GLY A 25 -5.93 23.95 -18.78
CA GLY A 25 -7.20 23.69 -18.10
C GLY A 25 -7.25 24.20 -16.66
N GLN A 26 -7.70 23.37 -15.73
CA GLN A 26 -7.87 23.77 -14.33
C GLN A 26 -6.56 24.13 -13.61
N THR A 27 -5.41 23.62 -14.05
CA THR A 27 -4.11 23.99 -13.48
C THR A 27 -3.72 25.40 -13.90
N HIS A 28 -3.93 25.77 -15.16
CA HIS A 28 -3.74 27.13 -15.64
C HIS A 28 -4.63 28.13 -14.87
N ALA A 29 -5.92 27.80 -14.73
CA ALA A 29 -6.85 28.62 -13.96
C ALA A 29 -6.42 28.77 -12.48
N ALA A 30 -5.92 27.71 -11.85
CA ALA A 30 -5.44 27.76 -10.47
C ALA A 30 -4.24 28.70 -10.29
N LEU A 31 -3.27 28.67 -11.22
CA LEU A 31 -2.12 29.57 -11.21
C LEU A 31 -2.54 31.04 -11.44
N THR A 32 -3.37 31.28 -12.44
CA THR A 32 -3.85 32.62 -12.76
C THR A 32 -4.67 33.21 -11.60
N ASN A 33 -5.54 32.41 -10.95
CA ASN A 33 -6.31 32.85 -9.78
C ASN A 33 -5.42 33.15 -8.57
N ALA A 34 -4.25 32.52 -8.47
CA ALA A 34 -3.24 32.81 -7.47
C ALA A 34 -2.36 34.03 -7.83
N GLY A 35 -2.60 34.68 -8.97
CA GLY A 35 -1.82 35.82 -9.44
C GLY A 35 -0.48 35.45 -10.06
N ILE A 36 -0.26 34.18 -10.38
CA ILE A 36 1.00 33.67 -10.94
C ILE A 36 0.87 33.64 -12.47
N PRO A 37 1.73 34.35 -13.24
CA PRO A 37 1.70 34.33 -14.68
C PRO A 37 1.95 32.93 -15.25
N ALA A 38 1.09 32.46 -16.12
CA ALA A 38 1.25 31.18 -16.82
C ALA A 38 0.70 31.30 -18.26
N ILE A 39 1.39 30.70 -19.20
CA ILE A 39 1.00 30.64 -20.60
C ILE A 39 0.12 29.43 -20.83
N SER A 40 -0.94 29.55 -21.61
CA SER A 40 -1.76 28.39 -21.98
C SER A 40 -1.03 27.49 -22.98
N VAL A 41 -1.14 26.17 -22.82
CA VAL A 41 -0.63 25.23 -23.83
C VAL A 41 -1.24 25.49 -25.21
N ALA A 42 -2.49 25.95 -25.27
CA ALA A 42 -3.14 26.31 -26.53
C ALA A 42 -2.43 27.48 -27.25
N ASP A 43 -1.92 28.45 -26.48
CA ASP A 43 -1.15 29.57 -27.05
C ASP A 43 0.23 29.10 -27.55
N VAL A 44 0.87 28.17 -26.83
CA VAL A 44 2.17 27.61 -27.24
C VAL A 44 2.04 26.73 -28.49
N THR A 45 0.97 25.95 -28.57
CA THR A 45 0.78 24.98 -29.65
C THR A 45 0.04 25.57 -30.86
N GLY A 46 -0.68 26.65 -30.70
CA GLY A 46 -1.63 27.16 -31.69
C GLY A 46 -2.84 26.24 -31.88
N PHE A 47 -3.05 25.26 -31.01
CA PHE A 47 -4.11 24.26 -31.14
C PHE A 47 -4.99 24.21 -29.87
N PRO A 48 -6.33 24.31 -30.00
CA PRO A 48 -7.23 24.33 -28.86
C PRO A 48 -7.33 22.95 -28.19
N GLU A 49 -7.77 22.91 -26.96
CA GLU A 49 -8.23 21.68 -26.31
C GLU A 49 -9.45 21.13 -27.06
N ILE A 50 -9.45 19.84 -27.41
CA ILE A 50 -10.54 19.18 -28.10
C ILE A 50 -11.04 17.96 -27.36
N LEU A 51 -12.19 17.40 -27.78
CA LEU A 51 -12.81 16.21 -27.20
C LEU A 51 -13.03 16.32 -25.68
N GLY A 52 -13.49 17.50 -25.22
CA GLY A 52 -13.73 17.72 -23.79
C GLY A 52 -12.45 17.73 -22.93
N GLY A 53 -11.27 18.03 -23.54
CA GLY A 53 -9.99 18.05 -22.84
C GLY A 53 -9.24 16.74 -22.86
N ARG A 54 -9.72 15.69 -23.53
CA ARG A 54 -8.98 14.42 -23.72
C ARG A 54 -7.70 14.60 -24.53
N VAL A 55 -7.66 15.61 -25.42
CA VAL A 55 -6.47 15.95 -26.21
C VAL A 55 -6.13 17.42 -25.95
N LYS A 56 -5.01 17.65 -25.29
CA LYS A 56 -4.52 19.01 -24.96
C LYS A 56 -3.00 19.10 -24.91
N THR A 57 -2.30 18.12 -24.37
CA THR A 57 -0.83 18.10 -24.24
C THR A 57 -0.15 17.11 -25.18
N LEU A 58 -0.91 16.25 -25.86
CA LEU A 58 -0.40 15.33 -26.87
C LEU A 58 -0.15 16.06 -28.20
N HIS A 59 0.84 16.92 -28.20
CA HIS A 59 1.18 17.75 -29.35
C HIS A 59 2.68 17.69 -29.63
N PRO A 60 3.12 17.62 -30.90
CA PRO A 60 4.54 17.56 -31.25
C PRO A 60 5.37 18.70 -30.64
N VAL A 61 4.86 19.92 -30.58
CA VAL A 61 5.54 21.07 -29.96
C VAL A 61 5.89 20.81 -28.51
N ILE A 62 4.97 20.29 -27.73
CA ILE A 62 5.19 20.00 -26.30
C ILE A 62 6.21 18.86 -26.14
N HIS A 63 6.03 17.77 -26.86
CA HIS A 63 6.91 16.60 -26.73
C HIS A 63 8.29 16.83 -27.32
N ALA A 64 8.43 17.64 -28.37
CA ALA A 64 9.74 18.03 -28.91
C ALA A 64 10.49 18.90 -27.89
N GLY A 65 9.83 19.89 -27.27
CA GLY A 65 10.43 20.70 -26.21
C GLY A 65 10.95 19.87 -25.02
N ILE A 66 10.21 18.79 -24.64
CA ILE A 66 10.61 17.89 -23.56
C ILE A 66 11.74 16.92 -23.99
N LEU A 67 11.70 16.38 -25.21
CA LEU A 67 12.55 15.27 -25.64
C LEU A 67 13.84 15.70 -26.32
N ALA A 68 14.01 16.98 -26.69
CA ALA A 68 15.18 17.48 -27.39
C ALA A 68 16.48 17.26 -26.59
N ARG A 69 17.48 16.69 -27.25
CA ARG A 69 18.84 16.51 -26.72
C ARG A 69 19.63 17.77 -27.00
N ARG A 70 19.87 18.58 -25.99
CA ARG A 70 20.52 19.92 -26.16
C ARG A 70 22.01 19.86 -26.51
N ASP A 71 22.60 18.69 -26.36
CA ASP A 71 23.97 18.37 -26.79
C ASP A 71 24.05 17.87 -28.23
N VAL A 72 22.91 17.69 -28.92
CA VAL A 72 22.82 17.27 -30.31
C VAL A 72 22.42 18.45 -31.19
N PRO A 73 23.34 18.99 -32.04
CA PRO A 73 23.04 20.17 -32.84
C PRO A 73 21.83 20.05 -33.76
N GLY A 74 21.55 18.85 -34.28
CA GLY A 74 20.38 18.60 -35.12
C GLY A 74 19.06 18.76 -34.38
N ASP A 75 18.97 18.37 -33.09
CA ASP A 75 17.79 18.55 -32.28
C ASP A 75 17.53 20.06 -32.02
N LEU A 76 18.59 20.83 -31.70
CA LEU A 76 18.46 22.27 -31.50
C LEU A 76 18.03 23.00 -32.78
N SER A 77 18.56 22.58 -33.93
CA SER A 77 18.17 23.14 -35.23
C SER A 77 16.71 22.87 -35.54
N ALA A 78 16.21 21.63 -35.25
CA ALA A 78 14.82 21.29 -35.44
C ALA A 78 13.90 22.10 -34.52
N LEU A 79 14.27 22.32 -33.24
CA LEU A 79 13.50 23.18 -32.34
C LEU A 79 13.42 24.62 -32.90
N ALA A 80 14.54 25.15 -33.33
CA ALA A 80 14.61 26.52 -33.86
C ALA A 80 13.80 26.70 -35.16
N GLU A 81 13.85 25.72 -36.07
CA GLU A 81 13.09 25.72 -37.33
C GLU A 81 11.57 25.80 -37.08
N HIS A 82 11.10 25.16 -36.03
CA HIS A 82 9.68 25.10 -35.67
C HIS A 82 9.27 26.10 -34.54
N GLY A 83 10.18 26.98 -34.10
CA GLY A 83 9.90 27.96 -33.04
C GLY A 83 9.59 27.33 -31.69
N ILE A 84 10.13 26.13 -31.41
CA ILE A 84 9.86 25.37 -30.20
C ILE A 84 10.87 25.72 -29.09
N VAL A 85 10.37 26.04 -27.90
CA VAL A 85 11.21 26.27 -26.72
C VAL A 85 11.45 24.96 -26.00
N ALA A 86 12.70 24.72 -25.59
CA ALA A 86 13.04 23.55 -24.80
C ALA A 86 12.46 23.66 -23.38
N VAL A 87 11.96 22.55 -22.84
CA VAL A 87 11.39 22.45 -21.50
C VAL A 87 12.48 21.97 -20.53
N ASP A 88 12.60 22.64 -19.38
CA ASP A 88 13.60 22.30 -18.34
C ASP A 88 13.03 21.49 -17.20
N LEU A 89 11.73 21.64 -16.93
CA LEU A 89 11.03 20.98 -15.84
C LEU A 89 9.61 20.61 -16.26
N VAL A 90 9.22 19.37 -15.97
CA VAL A 90 7.83 18.90 -16.09
C VAL A 90 7.31 18.60 -14.69
N VAL A 91 6.18 19.22 -14.35
CA VAL A 91 5.47 18.97 -13.08
C VAL A 91 4.11 18.39 -13.41
N THR A 92 3.86 17.17 -12.94
CA THR A 92 2.63 16.46 -13.29
C THR A 92 2.28 15.45 -12.20
N ASN A 93 1.00 15.30 -11.94
CA ASN A 93 0.43 14.15 -11.26
C ASN A 93 -0.84 13.72 -11.99
N LEU A 94 -1.16 12.45 -11.87
CA LEU A 94 -2.18 11.81 -12.71
C LEU A 94 -3.58 12.00 -12.12
N TYR A 95 -4.61 11.78 -12.92
CA TYR A 95 -6.00 11.80 -12.48
C TYR A 95 -6.27 10.72 -11.40
N PRO A 96 -7.28 10.93 -10.55
CA PRO A 96 -7.52 10.09 -9.37
C PRO A 96 -8.27 8.79 -9.72
N PHE A 97 -7.80 8.05 -10.71
CA PHE A 97 -8.42 6.79 -11.14
C PHE A 97 -8.73 5.87 -9.94
N VAL A 98 -7.76 5.68 -9.05
CA VAL A 98 -7.93 4.81 -7.87
C VAL A 98 -9.05 5.29 -6.96
N SER A 99 -9.16 6.60 -6.70
CA SER A 99 -10.24 7.13 -5.85
C SER A 99 -11.63 6.97 -6.47
N THR A 100 -11.71 6.98 -7.78
CA THR A 100 -12.97 6.78 -8.51
C THR A 100 -13.45 5.32 -8.43
N ILE A 101 -12.53 4.35 -8.45
CA ILE A 101 -12.87 2.93 -8.38
C ILE A 101 -12.96 2.39 -6.96
N SER A 102 -12.47 3.15 -5.96
CA SER A 102 -12.50 2.72 -4.54
C SER A 102 -13.93 2.63 -4.02
N GLY A 103 -14.26 1.50 -3.40
CA GLY A 103 -15.58 1.26 -2.76
C GLY A 103 -16.62 0.58 -3.66
N ASN A 104 -16.48 0.61 -4.98
CA ASN A 104 -17.47 0.01 -5.90
C ASN A 104 -16.98 -1.27 -6.58
N GLY A 105 -15.69 -1.63 -6.42
CA GLY A 105 -15.08 -2.71 -7.20
C GLY A 105 -15.10 -2.41 -8.70
N ALA A 106 -14.75 -3.42 -9.53
CA ALA A 106 -14.96 -3.35 -10.98
C ALA A 106 -16.27 -4.09 -11.29
N PRO A 107 -17.36 -3.39 -11.66
CA PRO A 107 -18.59 -4.06 -12.01
C PRO A 107 -18.35 -4.91 -13.25
N PRO A 108 -18.94 -6.12 -13.32
CA PRO A 108 -18.82 -6.93 -14.53
C PRO A 108 -19.53 -6.25 -15.72
N VAL A 109 -19.00 -6.49 -16.91
CA VAL A 109 -19.72 -6.11 -18.15
C VAL A 109 -20.88 -7.08 -18.33
N VAL A 110 -22.11 -6.57 -18.29
CA VAL A 110 -23.33 -7.38 -18.48
C VAL A 110 -23.90 -7.09 -19.88
N ASP A 111 -24.16 -8.14 -20.65
CA ASP A 111 -24.78 -8.07 -21.99
C ASP A 111 -24.09 -7.08 -22.96
N GLY A 112 -22.77 -6.89 -22.81
CA GLY A 112 -21.99 -5.97 -23.65
C GLY A 112 -22.24 -4.48 -23.36
N HIS A 113 -22.99 -4.15 -22.31
CA HIS A 113 -23.26 -2.77 -21.90
C HIS A 113 -22.31 -2.29 -20.80
N LEU A 114 -21.78 -1.07 -20.99
CA LEU A 114 -20.99 -0.39 -19.97
C LEU A 114 -21.92 0.38 -19.01
N SER A 115 -21.85 0.09 -17.73
CA SER A 115 -22.54 0.89 -16.71
C SER A 115 -21.97 2.32 -16.62
N ASP A 116 -22.72 3.25 -16.05
CA ASP A 116 -22.26 4.63 -15.85
C ASP A 116 -21.01 4.67 -14.98
N ALA A 117 -20.90 3.81 -13.97
CA ALA A 117 -19.72 3.68 -13.13
C ALA A 117 -18.46 3.27 -13.92
N ILE A 118 -18.60 2.36 -14.89
CA ILE A 118 -17.49 1.99 -15.79
C ILE A 118 -17.11 3.18 -16.68
N ARG A 119 -18.09 3.88 -17.24
CA ARG A 119 -17.84 5.07 -18.07
C ARG A 119 -17.11 6.15 -17.30
N GLU A 120 -17.55 6.44 -16.07
CA GLU A 120 -16.91 7.40 -15.20
C GLU A 120 -15.46 7.01 -14.86
N ALA A 121 -15.23 5.75 -14.51
CA ALA A 121 -13.88 5.25 -14.24
C ALA A 121 -12.97 5.37 -15.46
N VAL A 122 -13.45 5.01 -16.65
CA VAL A 122 -12.69 5.09 -17.90
C VAL A 122 -12.34 6.55 -18.25
N GLU A 123 -13.24 7.51 -17.98
CA GLU A 123 -12.95 8.95 -18.19
C GLU A 123 -11.82 9.47 -17.29
N GLN A 124 -11.53 8.81 -16.17
CA GLN A 124 -10.41 9.16 -15.30
C GLN A 124 -9.07 8.53 -15.73
N ILE A 125 -9.04 7.76 -16.83
CA ILE A 125 -7.79 7.24 -17.37
C ILE A 125 -7.03 8.37 -18.07
N ASP A 126 -5.93 8.79 -17.46
CA ASP A 126 -5.07 9.86 -17.97
C ASP A 126 -4.13 9.31 -19.07
N ILE A 127 -4.15 9.96 -20.22
CA ILE A 127 -3.26 9.65 -21.35
C ILE A 127 -2.14 10.66 -21.47
N GLY A 128 -2.45 11.94 -21.42
CA GLY A 128 -1.50 13.03 -21.64
C GLY A 128 -0.49 13.19 -20.50
N GLY A 129 -0.93 13.04 -19.26
CA GLY A 129 -0.06 13.11 -18.08
C GLY A 129 1.03 12.04 -18.09
N PRO A 130 0.71 10.76 -18.20
CA PRO A 130 1.70 9.68 -18.34
C PRO A 130 2.65 9.88 -19.52
N ALA A 131 2.16 10.34 -20.68
CA ALA A 131 2.99 10.58 -21.86
C ALA A 131 4.07 11.64 -21.58
N MET A 132 3.69 12.80 -21.02
CA MET A 132 4.64 13.86 -20.67
C MET A 132 5.60 13.43 -19.56
N THR A 133 5.11 12.75 -18.53
CA THR A 133 5.90 12.22 -17.42
C THR A 133 7.02 11.30 -17.94
N ARG A 134 6.65 10.35 -18.78
CA ARG A 134 7.60 9.40 -19.38
C ARG A 134 8.59 10.06 -20.33
N ALA A 135 8.14 11.06 -21.11
CA ALA A 135 9.02 11.83 -22.00
C ALA A 135 10.09 12.58 -21.19
N ALA A 136 9.68 13.29 -20.13
CA ALA A 136 10.61 14.02 -19.27
C ALA A 136 11.57 13.08 -18.52
N ALA A 137 11.05 11.99 -17.95
CA ALA A 137 11.86 10.99 -17.27
C ALA A 137 12.87 10.31 -18.21
N LYS A 138 12.52 10.07 -19.48
CA LYS A 138 13.45 9.58 -20.51
C LYS A 138 14.59 10.56 -20.76
N ASN A 139 14.32 11.86 -20.74
CA ASN A 139 15.30 12.93 -20.98
C ASN A 139 15.84 13.51 -19.66
N PHE A 140 15.93 12.73 -18.61
CA PHE A 140 16.27 13.17 -17.24
C PHE A 140 17.60 13.93 -17.13
N ALA A 141 18.53 13.67 -18.02
CA ALA A 141 19.82 14.38 -18.03
C ALA A 141 19.64 15.90 -18.24
N LEU A 142 18.60 16.29 -18.95
CA LEU A 142 18.34 17.67 -19.37
C LEU A 142 17.05 18.24 -18.77
N VAL A 143 16.05 17.38 -18.50
CA VAL A 143 14.72 17.76 -18.01
C VAL A 143 14.48 17.15 -16.65
N ALA A 144 14.17 17.94 -15.65
CA ALA A 144 13.68 17.44 -14.38
C ALA A 144 12.20 17.06 -14.49
N VAL A 145 11.76 16.06 -13.72
CA VAL A 145 10.36 15.64 -13.68
C VAL A 145 9.90 15.45 -12.24
N VAL A 146 8.86 16.16 -11.81
CA VAL A 146 8.33 16.09 -10.45
C VAL A 146 6.88 15.59 -10.51
N THR A 147 6.61 14.47 -9.83
CA THR A 147 5.29 13.82 -9.82
C THR A 147 4.60 13.84 -8.46
N ASP A 148 5.33 14.21 -7.41
CA ASP A 148 4.84 14.22 -6.03
C ASP A 148 4.97 15.62 -5.42
N PRO A 149 3.90 16.21 -4.86
CA PRO A 149 3.98 17.50 -4.16
C PRO A 149 5.02 17.54 -3.03
N ARG A 150 5.33 16.41 -2.42
CA ARG A 150 6.35 16.30 -1.35
C ARG A 150 7.76 16.62 -1.86
N ASP A 151 8.01 16.49 -3.15
CA ASP A 151 9.29 16.83 -3.77
C ASP A 151 9.43 18.33 -4.13
N TYR A 152 8.34 19.12 -4.06
CA TYR A 152 8.37 20.54 -4.44
C TYR A 152 9.38 21.37 -3.64
N PRO A 153 9.39 21.32 -2.29
CA PRO A 153 10.33 22.14 -1.52
C PRO A 153 11.80 21.81 -1.84
N GLY A 154 12.15 20.52 -1.82
CA GLY A 154 13.53 20.09 -2.10
C GLY A 154 13.97 20.43 -3.53
N THR A 155 13.07 20.27 -4.51
CA THR A 155 13.38 20.64 -5.90
C THR A 155 13.62 22.15 -6.02
N LEU A 156 12.80 22.98 -5.37
CA LEU A 156 12.94 24.42 -5.39
C LEU A 156 14.27 24.87 -4.72
N ASP A 157 14.63 24.25 -3.61
CA ASP A 157 15.90 24.53 -2.93
C ASP A 157 17.09 24.17 -3.80
N HIS A 158 17.06 23.04 -4.49
CA HIS A 158 18.09 22.66 -5.47
C HIS A 158 18.19 23.64 -6.64
N LEU A 159 17.04 24.13 -7.14
CA LEU A 159 17.02 25.12 -8.23
C LEU A 159 17.59 26.47 -7.78
N ARG A 160 17.24 26.96 -6.60
CA ARG A 160 17.78 28.19 -6.01
C ARG A 160 19.28 28.13 -5.80
N ALA A 161 19.76 26.98 -5.35
CA ALA A 161 21.20 26.75 -5.11
C ALA A 161 21.99 26.40 -6.39
N GLY A 162 21.34 26.15 -7.53
CA GLY A 162 22.00 25.65 -8.74
C GLY A 162 22.59 24.24 -8.59
N THR A 163 22.04 23.42 -7.67
CA THR A 163 22.57 22.10 -7.31
C THR A 163 21.70 20.94 -7.78
N LEU A 164 20.73 21.18 -8.68
CA LEU A 164 19.90 20.13 -9.27
C LEU A 164 20.72 19.28 -10.25
N GLY A 165 21.60 18.44 -9.70
CA GLY A 165 22.54 17.60 -10.45
C GLY A 165 21.92 16.29 -10.96
N VAL A 166 22.77 15.49 -11.64
CA VAL A 166 22.33 14.22 -12.27
C VAL A 166 21.77 13.23 -11.27
N ALA A 167 22.34 13.12 -10.07
CA ALA A 167 21.86 12.16 -9.05
C ALA A 167 20.42 12.44 -8.66
N GLU A 168 20.06 13.71 -8.42
CA GLU A 168 18.70 14.09 -8.07
C GLU A 168 17.75 13.91 -9.26
N ARG A 169 18.18 14.24 -10.48
CA ARG A 169 17.39 14.00 -11.69
C ARG A 169 17.12 12.52 -11.92
N VAL A 170 18.07 11.62 -11.62
CA VAL A 170 17.88 10.16 -11.66
C VAL A 170 16.84 9.73 -10.63
N ARG A 171 16.90 10.25 -9.40
CA ARG A 171 15.91 9.97 -8.36
C ARG A 171 14.50 10.38 -8.80
N LEU A 172 14.37 11.60 -9.32
CA LEU A 172 13.09 12.12 -9.82
C LEU A 172 12.56 11.30 -11.02
N ALA A 173 13.43 10.93 -11.96
CA ALA A 173 13.05 10.09 -13.09
C ALA A 173 12.60 8.68 -12.66
N GLN A 174 13.28 8.08 -11.68
CA GLN A 174 12.88 6.79 -11.09
C GLN A 174 11.50 6.92 -10.44
N ALA A 175 11.24 8.00 -9.66
CA ALA A 175 9.95 8.25 -9.05
C ALA A 175 8.85 8.43 -10.12
N ALA A 176 9.13 9.14 -11.20
CA ALA A 176 8.21 9.37 -12.30
C ALA A 176 7.82 8.06 -13.04
N PHE A 177 8.80 7.19 -13.35
CA PHE A 177 8.51 5.88 -13.94
C PHE A 177 7.76 4.98 -12.98
N SER A 178 8.09 4.99 -11.68
CA SER A 178 7.33 4.24 -10.67
C SER A 178 5.89 4.73 -10.55
N HIS A 179 5.66 6.05 -10.60
CA HIS A 179 4.33 6.65 -10.56
C HIS A 179 3.45 6.20 -11.75
N THR A 180 3.98 6.23 -12.97
CA THR A 180 3.24 5.77 -14.16
C THR A 180 3.03 4.25 -14.14
N ALA A 181 4.03 3.47 -13.72
CA ALA A 181 3.91 2.01 -13.65
C ALA A 181 2.84 1.56 -12.62
N GLN A 182 2.79 2.21 -11.46
CA GLN A 182 1.75 1.96 -10.46
C GLN A 182 0.37 2.33 -10.97
N TYR A 183 0.25 3.47 -11.64
CA TYR A 183 -1.00 3.91 -12.26
C TYR A 183 -1.52 2.90 -13.27
N ASP A 184 -0.66 2.46 -14.22
CA ASP A 184 -1.02 1.47 -15.23
C ASP A 184 -1.34 0.10 -14.60
N ALA A 185 -0.68 -0.28 -13.50
CA ALA A 185 -1.00 -1.51 -12.77
C ALA A 185 -2.44 -1.50 -12.22
N TYR A 186 -2.91 -0.37 -11.69
CA TYR A 186 -4.30 -0.23 -11.23
C TYR A 186 -5.29 -0.28 -12.38
N VAL A 187 -5.00 0.39 -13.50
CA VAL A 187 -5.84 0.35 -14.69
C VAL A 187 -5.94 -1.09 -15.23
N ALA A 188 -4.81 -1.79 -15.35
CA ALA A 188 -4.78 -3.19 -15.79
C ALA A 188 -5.57 -4.12 -14.85
N ALA A 189 -5.43 -3.96 -13.53
CA ALA A 189 -6.17 -4.73 -12.54
C ALA A 189 -7.69 -4.50 -12.64
N TYR A 190 -8.10 -3.25 -12.85
CA TYR A 190 -9.51 -2.90 -13.04
C TYR A 190 -10.11 -3.60 -14.28
N PHE A 191 -9.41 -3.57 -15.42
CA PHE A 191 -9.87 -4.26 -16.64
C PHE A 191 -9.87 -5.78 -16.48
N SER A 192 -8.88 -6.36 -15.80
CA SER A 192 -8.87 -7.80 -15.49
C SER A 192 -10.07 -8.22 -14.64
N ALA A 193 -10.43 -7.42 -13.64
CA ALA A 193 -11.60 -7.66 -12.81
C ALA A 193 -12.91 -7.55 -13.61
N MET A 194 -13.04 -6.55 -14.50
CA MET A 194 -14.18 -6.40 -15.43
C MET A 194 -14.32 -7.60 -16.36
N ALA A 195 -13.20 -8.17 -16.82
CA ALA A 195 -13.17 -9.35 -17.67
C ALA A 195 -13.40 -10.66 -16.90
N GLY A 196 -13.60 -10.61 -15.59
CA GLY A 196 -13.80 -11.80 -14.74
C GLY A 196 -12.58 -12.71 -14.62
N GLN A 197 -11.40 -12.21 -14.95
CA GLN A 197 -10.16 -12.98 -14.92
C GLN A 197 -9.65 -13.13 -13.48
N LYS A 198 -9.68 -14.36 -12.94
CA LYS A 198 -9.07 -14.63 -11.62
C LYS A 198 -7.54 -14.60 -11.67
N PHE A 199 -6.94 -15.19 -12.71
CA PHE A 199 -5.50 -15.24 -12.91
C PHE A 199 -5.19 -14.75 -14.33
N PRO A 200 -4.97 -13.43 -14.54
CA PRO A 200 -4.62 -12.91 -15.87
C PRO A 200 -3.20 -13.34 -16.27
N ASP A 201 -2.94 -13.34 -17.57
CA ASP A 201 -1.64 -13.77 -18.14
C ASP A 201 -0.46 -12.92 -17.67
N ALA A 202 -0.71 -11.67 -17.28
CA ALA A 202 0.30 -10.75 -16.75
C ALA A 202 -0.25 -10.01 -15.51
N VAL A 203 0.59 -9.89 -14.49
CA VAL A 203 0.29 -9.19 -13.24
C VAL A 203 1.37 -8.17 -12.93
N SER A 204 0.96 -6.98 -12.55
CA SER A 204 1.84 -5.93 -11.99
C SER A 204 1.37 -5.58 -10.59
N LEU A 205 2.25 -5.70 -9.60
CA LEU A 205 1.95 -5.34 -8.22
C LEU A 205 2.45 -3.91 -7.94
N PRO A 206 1.55 -2.95 -7.69
CA PRO A 206 1.91 -1.57 -7.38
C PRO A 206 2.33 -1.45 -5.90
N LEU A 207 3.58 -1.81 -5.61
CA LEU A 207 4.11 -1.81 -4.25
C LEU A 207 4.86 -0.52 -3.93
N THR A 208 4.57 0.07 -2.77
CA THR A 208 5.28 1.21 -2.19
C THR A 208 5.93 0.80 -0.89
N ARG A 209 7.19 1.22 -0.69
CA ARG A 209 7.89 0.94 0.56
C ARG A 209 7.24 1.68 1.73
N ALA A 210 6.73 0.94 2.69
CA ALA A 210 6.14 1.46 3.92
C ALA A 210 7.24 1.80 4.95
N SER A 211 8.21 0.89 5.14
CA SER A 211 9.32 1.13 6.05
C SER A 211 10.57 0.32 5.65
N SER A 212 11.74 0.79 6.06
CA SER A 212 12.95 -0.02 6.07
C SER A 212 13.01 -0.78 7.38
N LEU A 213 13.49 -2.04 7.35
CA LEU A 213 13.65 -2.87 8.53
C LEU A 213 15.14 -2.97 8.87
N THR A 214 15.43 -3.28 10.14
CA THR A 214 16.80 -3.33 10.65
C THR A 214 17.64 -4.38 9.90
N TYR A 215 17.06 -5.56 9.67
CA TYR A 215 17.64 -6.66 8.91
C TYR A 215 16.53 -7.63 8.47
N GLY A 216 16.84 -8.58 7.61
CA GLY A 216 15.91 -9.60 7.14
C GLY A 216 15.75 -10.77 8.12
N GLU A 217 15.54 -11.96 7.58
CA GLU A 217 15.47 -13.19 8.38
C GLU A 217 16.80 -13.48 9.09
N ASN A 218 17.91 -13.11 8.45
CA ASN A 218 19.25 -13.18 9.01
C ASN A 218 19.91 -11.78 9.08
N PRO A 219 20.85 -11.54 10.02
CA PRO A 219 21.43 -10.23 10.28
C PRO A 219 22.16 -9.57 9.09
N HIS A 220 22.64 -10.37 8.13
CA HIS A 220 23.34 -9.86 6.95
C HIS A 220 22.42 -9.46 5.79
N GLN A 221 21.13 -9.73 5.91
CA GLN A 221 20.13 -9.43 4.88
C GLN A 221 19.53 -8.05 5.09
N SER A 222 19.44 -7.25 4.03
CA SER A 222 18.63 -6.02 4.03
C SER A 222 17.16 -6.36 3.90
N ALA A 223 16.29 -5.60 4.57
CA ALA A 223 14.86 -5.82 4.52
C ALA A 223 14.06 -4.51 4.50
N ALA A 224 12.87 -4.58 3.95
CA ALA A 224 11.89 -3.51 3.96
C ALA A 224 10.48 -4.09 3.94
N LEU A 225 9.54 -3.37 4.52
CA LEU A 225 8.12 -3.64 4.40
C LEU A 225 7.56 -2.83 3.23
N TYR A 226 6.87 -3.50 2.34
CA TYR A 226 6.12 -2.89 1.24
C TYR A 226 4.64 -3.10 1.45
N ARG A 227 3.84 -2.15 0.99
CA ARG A 227 2.38 -2.27 0.88
C ARG A 227 1.93 -2.02 -0.56
N LEU A 228 0.72 -2.38 -0.89
CA LEU A 228 0.07 -1.91 -2.11
C LEU A 228 0.02 -0.39 -2.08
N ALA A 229 0.29 0.26 -3.20
CA ALA A 229 0.48 1.72 -3.27
C ALA A 229 -0.75 2.50 -2.81
N ASP A 230 -1.95 1.92 -2.92
CA ASP A 230 -3.17 2.51 -2.41
C ASP A 230 -3.92 1.56 -1.46
N PRO A 231 -3.93 1.84 -0.15
CA PRO A 231 -4.59 0.98 0.84
C PRO A 231 -6.12 0.96 0.74
N ARG A 232 -6.73 1.92 0.01
CA ARG A 232 -8.19 1.93 -0.20
C ARG A 232 -8.68 0.74 -1.01
N LEU A 233 -7.79 0.08 -1.75
CA LEU A 233 -8.10 -1.09 -2.57
C LEU A 233 -7.93 -2.41 -1.83
N THR A 234 -7.30 -2.41 -0.66
CA THR A 234 -6.92 -3.65 0.06
C THR A 234 -7.32 -3.66 1.53
N GLY A 235 -7.76 -2.52 2.06
CA GLY A 235 -8.00 -2.37 3.50
C GLY A 235 -6.72 -2.30 4.35
N PRO A 236 -6.86 -2.14 5.67
CA PRO A 236 -5.73 -2.04 6.57
C PRO A 236 -4.96 -3.36 6.67
N GLY A 237 -3.62 -3.25 6.69
CA GLY A 237 -2.71 -4.39 6.83
C GLY A 237 -1.48 -4.02 7.66
N LEU A 238 -0.49 -4.91 7.74
CA LEU A 238 0.74 -4.68 8.54
C LEU A 238 1.48 -3.38 8.21
N ALA A 239 1.35 -2.89 6.99
CA ALA A 239 1.95 -1.63 6.59
C ALA A 239 1.26 -0.38 7.19
N ASP A 240 0.11 -0.58 7.83
CA ASP A 240 -0.68 0.47 8.49
C ASP A 240 -0.57 0.38 10.03
N LEU A 241 0.39 -0.42 10.53
CA LEU A 241 0.70 -0.48 11.95
C LEU A 241 1.03 0.90 12.50
N VAL A 242 0.34 1.29 13.57
CA VAL A 242 0.69 2.49 14.34
C VAL A 242 1.61 2.07 15.48
N HIS A 243 2.86 2.54 15.43
CA HIS A 243 3.85 2.28 16.47
C HIS A 243 3.57 3.17 17.70
N LEU A 244 3.29 2.58 18.85
CA LEU A 244 2.94 3.29 20.07
C LEU A 244 4.08 3.36 21.05
N SER A 245 4.91 2.30 21.15
CA SER A 245 6.09 2.30 22.03
C SER A 245 7.05 1.14 21.71
N GLY A 246 8.29 1.27 22.18
CA GLY A 246 9.37 0.30 21.96
C GLY A 246 10.20 0.60 20.72
N ASP A 247 11.14 -0.30 20.38
CA ASP A 247 11.98 -0.19 19.19
C ASP A 247 11.23 -0.57 17.90
N ASP A 248 11.82 -0.30 16.74
CA ASP A 248 11.29 -0.74 15.46
C ASP A 248 11.26 -2.27 15.34
N PRO A 249 10.25 -2.84 14.66
CA PRO A 249 10.13 -4.28 14.51
C PRO A 249 11.18 -4.83 13.54
N SER A 250 11.65 -6.05 13.80
CA SER A 250 12.44 -6.80 12.84
C SER A 250 11.54 -7.51 11.81
N TYR A 251 12.15 -8.02 10.75
CA TYR A 251 11.48 -8.85 9.73
C TYR A 251 10.73 -10.04 10.38
N ASN A 252 11.40 -10.79 11.26
CA ASN A 252 10.79 -11.92 11.96
C ASN A 252 9.66 -11.50 12.91
N ASN A 253 9.77 -10.33 13.54
CA ASN A 253 8.67 -9.81 14.36
C ASN A 253 7.41 -9.55 13.52
N LEU A 254 7.55 -9.05 12.29
CA LEU A 254 6.42 -8.81 11.41
C LEU A 254 5.80 -10.11 10.88
N LEU A 255 6.60 -11.14 10.59
CA LEU A 255 6.08 -12.45 10.21
C LEU A 255 5.26 -13.10 11.34
N ASP A 256 5.81 -13.10 12.57
CA ASP A 256 5.09 -13.64 13.72
C ASP A 256 3.84 -12.81 14.04
N LEU A 257 3.90 -11.47 13.84
CA LEU A 257 2.76 -10.58 14.05
C LEU A 257 1.65 -10.85 13.04
N ASP A 258 1.98 -11.06 11.76
CA ASP A 258 1.02 -11.40 10.71
C ASP A 258 0.26 -12.68 11.07
N CYS A 259 0.98 -13.73 11.43
CA CYS A 259 0.40 -14.98 11.88
C CYS A 259 -0.48 -14.80 13.13
N ALA A 260 0.02 -14.10 14.15
CA ALA A 260 -0.70 -13.88 15.40
C ALA A 260 -1.99 -13.10 15.18
N TYR A 261 -1.93 -12.07 14.34
CA TYR A 261 -3.07 -11.21 14.04
C TYR A 261 -4.12 -11.92 13.18
N ALA A 262 -3.69 -12.68 12.17
CA ALA A 262 -4.57 -13.50 11.34
C ALA A 262 -5.36 -14.52 12.15
N ILE A 263 -4.74 -15.14 13.16
CA ILE A 263 -5.43 -16.07 14.07
C ILE A 263 -6.58 -15.35 14.81
N VAL A 264 -6.32 -14.21 15.46
CA VAL A 264 -7.34 -13.53 16.28
C VAL A 264 -8.41 -12.83 15.46
N ALA A 265 -8.11 -12.45 14.21
CA ALA A 265 -9.05 -11.82 13.30
C ALA A 265 -10.19 -12.76 12.89
N ASP A 266 -9.98 -14.07 12.89
CA ASP A 266 -10.99 -15.09 12.54
C ASP A 266 -11.99 -15.37 13.67
N PHE A 267 -11.83 -14.74 14.85
CA PHE A 267 -12.73 -14.89 16.00
C PHE A 267 -13.66 -13.69 16.16
N THR A 268 -14.95 -13.95 16.28
CA THR A 268 -15.97 -12.94 16.59
C THR A 268 -15.98 -12.52 18.07
N GLY A 269 -15.66 -13.46 18.97
CA GLY A 269 -15.49 -13.22 20.40
C GLY A 269 -14.12 -12.63 20.76
N VAL A 270 -13.89 -12.39 22.06
CA VAL A 270 -12.59 -11.93 22.56
C VAL A 270 -11.58 -13.05 22.42
N ALA A 271 -10.50 -12.80 21.67
CA ALA A 271 -9.45 -13.78 21.41
C ALA A 271 -8.05 -13.15 21.59
N VAL A 272 -7.12 -13.95 22.09
CA VAL A 272 -5.70 -13.66 22.19
C VAL A 272 -4.91 -14.82 21.63
N SER A 273 -3.91 -14.53 20.79
CA SER A 273 -2.91 -15.49 20.31
C SER A 273 -1.53 -15.11 20.81
N ILE A 274 -0.69 -16.11 21.05
CA ILE A 274 0.74 -15.97 21.34
C ILE A 274 1.47 -16.81 20.29
N VAL A 275 2.24 -16.15 19.44
CA VAL A 275 2.94 -16.81 18.31
C VAL A 275 4.45 -16.65 18.46
N LYS A 276 5.17 -17.67 18.08
CA LYS A 276 6.62 -17.66 17.98
C LYS A 276 7.06 -18.56 16.82
N HIS A 277 7.92 -18.03 15.94
CA HIS A 277 8.38 -18.72 14.72
C HIS A 277 7.24 -19.17 13.82
N ASN A 278 6.27 -18.26 13.58
CA ASN A 278 5.05 -18.48 12.79
C ASN A 278 4.15 -19.62 13.27
N ASN A 279 4.29 -20.04 14.53
CA ASN A 279 3.44 -21.07 15.13
C ASN A 279 2.83 -20.58 16.44
N PRO A 280 1.57 -20.89 16.74
CA PRO A 280 0.95 -20.51 17.98
C PRO A 280 1.50 -21.36 19.15
N CYS A 281 2.06 -20.68 20.16
CA CYS A 281 2.31 -21.27 21.48
C CYS A 281 1.00 -21.51 22.23
N GLY A 282 0.01 -20.67 21.95
CA GLY A 282 -1.34 -20.84 22.49
C GLY A 282 -2.29 -19.78 21.96
N VAL A 283 -3.56 -20.17 21.90
CA VAL A 283 -4.69 -19.29 21.56
C VAL A 283 -5.75 -19.43 22.64
N GLY A 284 -6.26 -18.32 23.12
CA GLY A 284 -7.28 -18.31 24.16
C GLY A 284 -8.46 -17.42 23.78
N VAL A 285 -9.65 -17.89 24.09
CA VAL A 285 -10.91 -17.12 24.02
C VAL A 285 -11.46 -16.92 25.42
N GLY A 286 -12.11 -15.79 25.66
CA GLY A 286 -12.63 -15.48 26.99
C GLY A 286 -13.67 -14.38 26.99
N SER A 287 -14.18 -14.05 28.17
CA SER A 287 -15.11 -12.92 28.37
C SER A 287 -14.39 -11.57 28.41
N SER A 288 -13.07 -11.58 28.63
CA SER A 288 -12.22 -10.38 28.66
C SER A 288 -10.85 -10.65 28.04
N PRO A 289 -10.13 -9.60 27.60
CA PRO A 289 -8.76 -9.74 27.10
C PRO A 289 -7.81 -10.42 28.09
N ALA A 290 -7.93 -10.11 29.36
CA ALA A 290 -7.13 -10.72 30.42
C ALA A 290 -7.38 -12.22 30.59
N GLU A 291 -8.65 -12.66 30.50
CA GLU A 291 -8.99 -14.08 30.55
C GLU A 291 -8.50 -14.83 29.31
N ALA A 292 -8.75 -14.27 28.12
CA ALA A 292 -8.26 -14.82 26.86
C ALA A 292 -6.74 -14.98 26.86
N TYR A 293 -6.02 -13.96 27.34
CA TYR A 293 -4.56 -14.03 27.47
C TYR A 293 -4.11 -15.16 28.41
N ARG A 294 -4.72 -15.29 29.61
CA ARG A 294 -4.31 -16.35 30.55
C ARG A 294 -4.51 -17.74 29.94
N ARG A 295 -5.58 -17.94 29.18
CA ARG A 295 -5.85 -19.21 28.48
C ARG A 295 -4.83 -19.44 27.35
N ALA A 296 -4.52 -18.42 26.56
CA ALA A 296 -3.47 -18.51 25.55
C ALA A 296 -2.11 -18.86 26.16
N TYR A 297 -1.73 -18.17 27.22
CA TYR A 297 -0.46 -18.43 27.92
C TYR A 297 -0.40 -19.84 28.53
N ALA A 298 -1.51 -20.36 29.03
CA ALA A 298 -1.57 -21.72 29.61
C ALA A 298 -1.35 -22.84 28.58
N GLY A 299 -1.45 -22.55 27.29
CA GLY A 299 -1.19 -23.51 26.21
C GLY A 299 0.25 -24.04 26.25
N ASP A 300 1.21 -23.11 26.18
CA ASP A 300 2.66 -23.42 26.34
C ASP A 300 3.40 -22.22 26.95
N PRO A 301 3.44 -22.13 28.30
CA PRO A 301 4.13 -21.04 28.99
C PRO A 301 5.63 -20.96 28.72
N LEU A 302 6.25 -22.08 28.38
CA LEU A 302 7.69 -22.14 28.13
C LEU A 302 8.04 -21.50 26.76
N SER A 303 7.31 -21.86 25.72
CA SER A 303 7.51 -21.32 24.38
C SER A 303 7.01 -19.88 24.23
N ALA A 304 6.05 -19.44 25.06
CA ALA A 304 5.50 -18.10 25.02
C ALA A 304 6.51 -16.98 25.30
N PHE A 305 7.60 -17.30 26.01
CA PHE A 305 8.67 -16.34 26.29
C PHE A 305 9.35 -15.86 24.98
N GLY A 306 9.39 -14.53 24.79
CA GLY A 306 9.93 -13.93 23.56
C GLY A 306 9.02 -14.06 22.35
N GLY A 307 7.74 -14.38 22.54
CA GLY A 307 6.74 -14.46 21.48
C GLY A 307 6.15 -13.09 21.11
N VAL A 308 5.25 -13.12 20.14
CA VAL A 308 4.40 -12.03 19.68
C VAL A 308 2.97 -12.30 20.14
N VAL A 309 2.33 -11.28 20.72
CA VAL A 309 0.95 -11.38 21.24
C VAL A 309 0.03 -10.54 20.37
N ALA A 310 -1.08 -11.12 19.93
CA ALA A 310 -2.16 -10.37 19.29
C ALA A 310 -3.47 -10.50 20.10
N CYS A 311 -4.22 -9.39 20.16
CA CYS A 311 -5.56 -9.36 20.74
C CYS A 311 -6.53 -8.69 19.77
N ASN A 312 -7.73 -9.23 19.57
CA ASN A 312 -8.74 -8.64 18.68
C ASN A 312 -9.65 -7.61 19.37
N ARG A 313 -9.34 -7.21 20.58
CA ARG A 313 -10.08 -6.19 21.38
C ARG A 313 -9.10 -5.18 21.97
N ILE A 314 -9.65 -4.08 22.46
CA ILE A 314 -8.87 -3.08 23.20
C ILE A 314 -8.22 -3.75 24.41
N VAL A 315 -6.91 -3.61 24.53
CA VAL A 315 -6.13 -4.11 25.68
C VAL A 315 -6.30 -3.17 26.86
N ASP A 316 -6.75 -3.69 27.98
CA ASP A 316 -6.95 -2.97 29.24
C ASP A 316 -5.80 -3.19 30.24
N GLY A 317 -5.89 -2.48 31.38
CA GLY A 317 -4.90 -2.60 32.45
C GLY A 317 -4.84 -4.01 33.05
N ASP A 318 -5.94 -4.76 33.04
CA ASP A 318 -5.98 -6.12 33.58
C ASP A 318 -5.22 -7.11 32.71
N MET A 319 -5.35 -7.02 31.40
CA MET A 319 -4.53 -7.81 30.48
C MET A 319 -3.05 -7.42 30.58
N ALA A 320 -2.76 -6.10 30.59
CA ALA A 320 -1.39 -5.63 30.74
C ALA A 320 -0.72 -6.10 32.06
N ARG A 321 -1.49 -6.17 33.15
CA ARG A 321 -1.03 -6.77 34.42
C ARG A 321 -0.83 -8.28 34.31
N ALA A 322 -1.76 -8.99 33.68
CA ALA A 322 -1.68 -10.43 33.48
C ALA A 322 -0.44 -10.86 32.66
N MET A 323 0.01 -10.01 31.75
CA MET A 323 1.25 -10.20 30.97
C MET A 323 2.52 -9.94 31.79
N SER A 324 2.40 -9.52 33.06
CA SER A 324 3.57 -9.20 33.88
C SER A 324 4.41 -10.45 34.19
N GLY A 325 5.74 -10.30 34.13
CA GLY A 325 6.68 -11.38 34.40
C GLY A 325 7.07 -12.21 33.17
N VAL A 326 6.44 -11.99 32.01
CA VAL A 326 6.81 -12.64 30.76
C VAL A 326 7.32 -11.58 29.77
N LEU A 327 8.44 -11.85 29.12
CA LEU A 327 8.95 -11.01 28.05
C LEU A 327 8.23 -11.38 26.73
N TYR A 328 7.66 -10.38 26.07
CA TYR A 328 7.15 -10.46 24.72
C TYR A 328 7.88 -9.44 23.84
N TRP A 329 8.19 -9.81 22.60
CA TRP A 329 8.82 -8.87 21.67
C TRP A 329 7.82 -7.88 21.10
N VAL A 330 6.60 -8.33 20.80
CA VAL A 330 5.56 -7.50 20.19
C VAL A 330 4.22 -7.76 20.84
N LEU A 331 3.42 -6.72 20.97
CA LEU A 331 1.99 -6.77 21.27
C LEU A 331 1.24 -5.92 20.25
N VAL A 332 0.20 -6.51 19.63
CA VAL A 332 -0.68 -5.82 18.68
C VAL A 332 -2.15 -5.97 19.09
N ALA A 333 -2.91 -4.88 18.98
CA ALA A 333 -4.34 -4.84 19.25
C ALA A 333 -5.00 -3.66 18.50
N PRO A 334 -6.34 -3.62 18.36
CA PRO A 334 -7.04 -2.48 17.78
C PRO A 334 -6.86 -1.17 18.57
N GLY A 335 -6.51 -1.26 19.85
CA GLY A 335 -6.29 -0.12 20.72
C GLY A 335 -5.93 -0.54 22.14
N TYR A 336 -5.67 0.45 22.96
CA TYR A 336 -5.20 0.30 24.35
C TYR A 336 -5.84 1.34 25.25
N THR A 337 -6.09 1.01 26.50
CA THR A 337 -6.42 2.02 27.50
C THR A 337 -5.14 2.74 27.96
N ASP A 338 -5.27 3.97 28.47
CA ASP A 338 -4.13 4.75 29.01
C ASP A 338 -3.39 4.00 30.12
N GLU A 339 -4.16 3.24 30.93
CA GLU A 339 -3.57 2.41 31.97
C GLU A 339 -2.73 1.28 31.39
N ALA A 340 -3.21 0.60 30.34
CA ALA A 340 -2.46 -0.43 29.66
C ALA A 340 -1.17 0.11 29.07
N LEU A 341 -1.21 1.26 28.38
CA LEU A 341 -0.03 1.90 27.81
C LEU A 341 0.99 2.29 28.88
N ARG A 342 0.55 2.79 30.04
CA ARG A 342 1.46 3.11 31.16
C ARG A 342 2.16 1.86 31.72
N ILE A 343 1.48 0.72 31.75
CA ILE A 343 2.08 -0.53 32.24
C ILE A 343 3.04 -1.09 31.19
N LEU A 344 2.64 -1.11 29.92
CA LEU A 344 3.40 -1.67 28.79
C LEU A 344 4.63 -0.80 28.44
N GLY A 345 4.51 0.51 28.48
CA GLY A 345 5.60 1.45 28.17
C GLY A 345 6.82 1.39 29.11
N ARG A 346 6.72 0.66 30.23
CA ARG A 346 7.84 0.38 31.13
C ARG A 346 8.64 -0.87 30.74
N ARG A 347 8.32 -1.48 29.59
CA ARG A 347 8.87 -2.76 29.15
C ARG A 347 9.57 -2.62 27.80
N GLN A 348 10.34 -3.61 27.43
CA GLN A 348 10.98 -3.70 26.13
C GLN A 348 10.00 -4.18 25.01
N THR A 349 8.74 -4.45 25.35
CA THR A 349 7.72 -4.89 24.38
C THR A 349 7.41 -3.77 23.41
N ARG A 350 7.48 -4.05 22.12
CA ARG A 350 7.01 -3.16 21.05
C ARG A 350 5.50 -3.21 21.00
N VAL A 351 4.85 -2.07 21.09
CA VAL A 351 3.39 -1.99 21.14
C VAL A 351 2.90 -1.32 19.87
N PHE A 352 2.02 -2.02 19.16
CA PHE A 352 1.42 -1.54 17.92
C PHE A 352 -0.10 -1.54 17.99
N SER A 353 -0.72 -0.56 17.33
CA SER A 353 -2.14 -0.58 17.07
C SER A 353 -2.40 -0.94 15.60
N LEU A 354 -3.35 -1.84 15.37
CA LEU A 354 -3.82 -2.22 14.04
C LEU A 354 -5.34 -2.48 14.11
N PRO A 355 -6.17 -1.74 13.35
CA PRO A 355 -7.61 -2.00 13.27
C PRO A 355 -7.88 -3.41 12.73
N VAL A 356 -8.94 -4.06 13.20
CA VAL A 356 -9.37 -5.36 12.65
C VAL A 356 -9.70 -5.20 11.16
N PRO A 357 -9.15 -6.04 10.27
CA PRO A 357 -9.38 -5.92 8.84
C PRO A 357 -10.87 -6.04 8.49
N SER A 358 -11.30 -5.23 7.51
CA SER A 358 -12.60 -5.39 6.87
C SER A 358 -12.36 -5.87 5.44
N THR A 359 -13.04 -6.92 5.03
CA THR A 359 -12.94 -7.50 3.69
C THR A 359 -13.81 -6.78 2.65
N ALA A 360 -14.53 -5.73 3.04
CA ALA A 360 -15.43 -5.00 2.15
C ALA A 360 -14.65 -4.05 1.22
N GLY A 361 -14.84 -4.18 -0.09
CA GLY A 361 -14.39 -3.22 -1.11
C GLY A 361 -13.01 -3.48 -1.72
N MET A 362 -12.42 -4.66 -1.54
CA MET A 362 -11.15 -5.02 -2.15
C MET A 362 -11.28 -5.28 -3.66
N LEU A 363 -10.32 -4.79 -4.44
CA LEU A 363 -10.16 -5.22 -5.83
C LEU A 363 -9.63 -6.65 -5.86
N SER A 364 -10.42 -7.58 -6.40
CA SER A 364 -10.09 -9.01 -6.44
C SER A 364 -8.74 -9.34 -7.11
N ALA A 365 -8.25 -8.47 -7.99
CA ALA A 365 -6.94 -8.65 -8.64
C ALA A 365 -5.74 -8.48 -7.70
N PHE A 366 -5.92 -7.85 -6.53
CA PHE A 366 -4.87 -7.72 -5.52
C PHE A 366 -5.12 -8.58 -4.28
N ASP A 367 -6.22 -9.31 -4.26
CA ASP A 367 -6.63 -10.17 -3.15
C ASP A 367 -6.09 -11.60 -3.31
N TRP A 368 -4.80 -11.70 -3.63
CA TRP A 368 -4.11 -12.98 -3.73
C TRP A 368 -2.94 -13.06 -2.76
N GLN A 369 -2.72 -14.26 -2.27
CA GLN A 369 -1.50 -14.60 -1.56
C GLN A 369 -0.41 -14.96 -2.56
N TYR A 370 0.72 -14.26 -2.49
CA TYR A 370 1.90 -14.53 -3.29
C TYR A 370 2.98 -15.18 -2.42
N ARG A 371 3.44 -16.35 -2.83
CA ARG A 371 4.55 -17.04 -2.19
C ARG A 371 5.75 -17.09 -3.13
N PRO A 372 6.91 -16.50 -2.76
CA PRO A 372 8.10 -16.56 -3.59
C PRO A 372 8.59 -18.00 -3.72
N VAL A 373 8.99 -18.38 -4.93
CA VAL A 373 9.65 -19.65 -5.26
C VAL A 373 10.80 -19.36 -6.20
N THR A 374 11.69 -20.33 -6.42
CA THR A 374 12.81 -20.15 -7.34
C THR A 374 12.32 -19.78 -8.73
N GLY A 375 12.66 -18.57 -9.17
CA GLY A 375 12.32 -18.06 -10.50
C GLY A 375 10.91 -17.50 -10.67
N GLY A 376 10.11 -17.35 -9.57
CA GLY A 376 8.77 -16.80 -9.70
C GLY A 376 7.98 -16.75 -8.40
N PHE A 377 6.65 -16.75 -8.53
CA PHE A 377 5.71 -16.75 -7.42
C PHE A 377 4.60 -17.78 -7.67
N LEU A 378 4.18 -18.44 -6.61
CA LEU A 378 2.88 -19.09 -6.55
C LEU A 378 1.86 -18.05 -6.12
N ALA A 379 0.69 -18.05 -6.76
CA ALA A 379 -0.42 -17.19 -6.41
C ALA A 379 -1.67 -18.03 -6.13
N GLN A 380 -2.39 -17.71 -5.08
CA GLN A 380 -3.68 -18.33 -4.74
C GLN A 380 -4.62 -17.28 -4.17
N SER A 381 -5.93 -17.53 -4.21
CA SER A 381 -6.90 -16.73 -3.47
C SER A 381 -6.72 -16.92 -1.96
N HIS A 382 -7.07 -15.89 -1.18
CA HIS A 382 -7.14 -16.04 0.27
C HIS A 382 -8.17 -17.10 0.66
N ASP A 383 -7.90 -17.83 1.74
CA ASP A 383 -8.89 -18.68 2.38
C ASP A 383 -9.86 -17.81 3.20
N THR A 384 -11.00 -17.49 2.60
CA THR A 384 -12.05 -16.65 3.21
C THR A 384 -13.12 -17.44 3.93
N ILE A 385 -13.06 -18.78 3.91
CA ILE A 385 -14.07 -19.63 4.56
C ILE A 385 -13.98 -19.47 6.08
N ASN A 386 -15.06 -19.02 6.69
CA ASN A 386 -15.17 -18.96 8.15
C ASN A 386 -15.52 -20.35 8.72
N ALA A 387 -14.91 -20.71 9.84
CA ALA A 387 -15.20 -21.99 10.51
C ALA A 387 -16.69 -22.16 10.92
N ASP A 388 -17.43 -21.06 11.08
CA ASP A 388 -18.86 -21.09 11.38
C ASP A 388 -19.72 -21.48 10.16
N GLU A 389 -19.19 -21.29 8.94
CA GLU A 389 -19.84 -21.65 7.67
C GLU A 389 -19.57 -23.11 7.29
N VAL A 390 -18.62 -23.77 7.96
CA VAL A 390 -18.22 -25.15 7.64
C VAL A 390 -19.15 -26.13 8.37
N THR A 391 -19.73 -27.06 7.60
CA THR A 391 -20.47 -28.20 8.16
C THR A 391 -19.52 -29.36 8.46
N PHE A 392 -19.44 -29.76 9.74
CA PHE A 392 -18.65 -30.91 10.13
C PHE A 392 -19.51 -32.18 10.16
N THR A 393 -18.99 -33.26 9.59
CA THR A 393 -19.65 -34.56 9.61
C THR A 393 -18.73 -35.57 10.29
N ALA A 394 -19.20 -36.20 11.35
CA ALA A 394 -18.44 -37.25 12.02
C ALA A 394 -18.33 -38.49 11.14
N ALA A 395 -17.10 -38.78 10.67
CA ALA A 395 -16.80 -39.98 9.90
C ALA A 395 -16.55 -41.22 10.75
N SER A 396 -16.36 -41.03 12.07
CA SER A 396 -16.16 -42.11 13.04
C SER A 396 -17.48 -42.63 13.60
N ALA A 397 -17.46 -43.84 14.14
CA ALA A 397 -18.65 -44.42 14.79
C ALA A 397 -19.10 -43.64 16.04
N ARG A 398 -18.18 -43.00 16.75
CA ARG A 398 -18.49 -42.14 17.90
C ARG A 398 -18.88 -40.76 17.43
N LYS A 399 -20.03 -40.30 17.93
CA LYS A 399 -20.46 -38.89 17.74
C LYS A 399 -19.66 -37.98 18.68
N LEU A 400 -19.43 -36.74 18.22
CA LEU A 400 -18.85 -35.70 19.05
C LEU A 400 -19.87 -35.20 20.07
N THR A 401 -19.40 -34.76 21.21
CA THR A 401 -20.15 -33.89 22.12
C THR A 401 -20.08 -32.44 21.60
N ASP A 402 -21.00 -31.59 22.02
CA ASP A 402 -20.99 -30.15 21.64
C ASP A 402 -19.65 -29.46 22.03
N ALA A 403 -19.09 -29.85 23.19
CA ALA A 403 -17.80 -29.32 23.63
C ALA A 403 -16.66 -29.71 22.67
N GLU A 404 -16.59 -30.98 22.26
CA GLU A 404 -15.58 -31.46 21.31
C GLU A 404 -15.76 -30.85 19.93
N GLU A 405 -17.00 -30.61 19.48
CA GLU A 405 -17.24 -29.90 18.22
C GLU A 405 -16.73 -28.45 18.29
N ASN A 406 -16.97 -27.76 19.40
CA ASN A 406 -16.46 -26.40 19.60
C ASN A 406 -14.93 -26.36 19.63
N ASP A 407 -14.29 -27.31 20.27
CA ASP A 407 -12.82 -27.43 20.29
C ASP A 407 -12.26 -27.69 18.89
N LEU A 408 -12.90 -28.53 18.08
CA LEU A 408 -12.52 -28.78 16.70
C LEU A 408 -12.70 -27.55 15.82
N ARG A 409 -13.78 -26.78 15.99
CA ARG A 409 -13.97 -25.50 15.29
C ARG A 409 -12.90 -24.47 15.66
N MET A 410 -12.53 -24.41 16.94
CA MET A 410 -11.41 -23.58 17.39
C MET A 410 -10.09 -24.02 16.76
N ALA A 411 -9.81 -25.30 16.74
CA ALA A 411 -8.61 -25.84 16.11
C ALA A 411 -8.57 -25.55 14.59
N TRP A 412 -9.72 -25.65 13.92
CA TRP A 412 -9.84 -25.32 12.49
C TRP A 412 -9.48 -23.85 12.20
N ARG A 413 -9.97 -22.91 13.01
CA ARG A 413 -9.61 -21.49 12.90
C ARG A 413 -8.12 -21.26 13.11
N ILE A 414 -7.54 -21.92 14.10
CA ILE A 414 -6.14 -21.74 14.46
C ILE A 414 -5.20 -22.25 13.36
N VAL A 415 -5.53 -23.39 12.73
CA VAL A 415 -4.67 -24.01 11.71
C VAL A 415 -4.67 -23.23 10.39
N LYS A 416 -5.74 -22.51 10.08
CA LYS A 416 -5.91 -21.79 8.83
C LYS A 416 -4.76 -20.84 8.47
N PRO A 417 -4.31 -19.91 9.33
CA PRO A 417 -3.20 -19.02 9.03
C PRO A 417 -1.81 -19.62 9.32
N VAL A 418 -1.73 -20.86 9.83
CA VAL A 418 -0.45 -21.47 10.23
C VAL A 418 0.21 -22.13 9.04
N SER A 419 1.46 -21.77 8.79
CA SER A 419 2.26 -22.30 7.68
C SER A 419 2.63 -23.79 7.80
N TYR A 420 2.56 -24.36 9.01
CA TYR A 420 2.94 -25.74 9.30
C TYR A 420 1.72 -26.59 9.66
N THR A 421 1.62 -27.80 9.07
CA THR A 421 0.40 -28.61 9.12
C THR A 421 0.26 -29.49 10.38
N HIS A 422 1.19 -29.44 11.34
CA HIS A 422 1.11 -30.21 12.57
C HIS A 422 0.71 -29.31 13.75
N LEU A 423 -0.59 -29.20 13.99
CA LEU A 423 -1.09 -28.76 15.28
C LEU A 423 -1.30 -30.00 16.16
N THR A 424 -0.51 -30.10 17.21
CA THR A 424 -0.79 -31.06 18.28
C THR A 424 -1.75 -30.38 19.25
N LEU A 425 -2.99 -30.85 19.28
CA LEU A 425 -3.87 -30.52 20.39
C LEU A 425 -3.27 -31.14 21.65
N PRO A 426 -2.98 -30.37 22.72
CA PRO A 426 -2.42 -30.92 23.94
C PRO A 426 -3.51 -31.69 24.69
N THR A 427 -3.71 -32.93 24.28
CA THR A 427 -4.59 -33.87 25.02
C THR A 427 -3.99 -34.29 26.37
N LYS A 428 -2.85 -33.83 26.75
CA LYS A 428 -2.17 -33.96 28.05
C LYS A 428 -0.70 -33.55 27.97
N ARG A 429 -0.31 -32.45 27.37
CA ARG A 429 1.09 -32.04 27.32
C ARG A 429 2.05 -33.17 26.92
N ILE A 430 1.60 -34.08 26.06
CA ILE A 430 2.42 -35.14 25.56
C ILE A 430 2.57 -34.90 24.08
N VAL A 431 3.60 -34.24 23.77
CA VAL A 431 4.42 -34.46 22.59
C VAL A 431 5.84 -34.30 23.00
#